data_4aa14c119bf33ce3e1bff6bf3242835e
#
_entry.id   4aa14c119bf33ce3e1bff6bf3242835e
#
_cell.length_a   1.000
_cell.length_b   1.000
_cell.length_c   1.000
_cell.angle_alpha   90.00
_cell.angle_beta   90.00
_cell.angle_gamma   90.00
#
_symmetry.space_group_name_H-M   'P 1'
#
loop_
_entity.id
_entity.type
_entity.pdbx_description
1 polymer ?
#
loop_
_entity_poly.entity_id
_entity_poly.type
_entity_poly.pdbx_seq_one_letter_code
_entity_poly.pdbx_strand_id
1 'polypeptide(L)'
;MVTRSDFNKYILPVYNPAKFIPKKAKGSYVWDQNNNKYLDFASGIAVSNLGHCHPTLVKTLNAQSKNLWHLSNVLANEPALKLAKLICNKTFAEKIFFTNSGAEAVEGAVKTARKYASTNFSNKKNEIVAFNDAFHGRTMMAIALNGSKRMTEGFGPMPGGIKQHPFNQVDGLKKIINKNTAAVVIELIQGEAGIVPAKKVFINEIKKLCRKNNALIVIDEVQSGVGRTGHLYAYEKYDIKPDILCSAKGMGNGIPIGAILTTNKVAKAMQVGAHGSTYGGNPLACSVSYEVFKEVSKKSFLNSVIKKEKLFLSY
;
A
#
# COMPACT_ATOMS: atom_id res chain seq x y z
N MET A 1 -4.83 16.55 -32.22
CA MET A 1 -4.95 16.67 -30.72
C MET A 1 -5.71 15.45 -30.24
N VAL A 2 -5.27 14.81 -29.17
CA VAL A 2 -6.02 13.67 -28.58
C VAL A 2 -7.32 14.16 -27.94
N THR A 3 -8.36 13.32 -28.02
CA THR A 3 -9.73 13.65 -27.61
C THR A 3 -10.30 12.57 -26.68
N ARG A 4 -11.47 12.83 -26.10
CA ARG A 4 -12.19 11.83 -25.30
C ARG A 4 -12.63 10.62 -26.12
N SER A 5 -12.84 10.78 -27.44
CA SER A 5 -13.18 9.64 -28.31
C SER A 5 -12.00 8.67 -28.47
N ASP A 6 -10.76 9.18 -28.46
CA ASP A 6 -9.57 8.33 -28.51
C ASP A 6 -9.46 7.41 -27.30
N PHE A 7 -9.86 7.89 -26.11
CA PHE A 7 -9.94 7.05 -24.93
C PHE A 7 -10.88 5.84 -25.17
N ASN A 8 -12.08 6.11 -25.66
CA ASN A 8 -13.07 5.05 -25.90
C ASN A 8 -12.63 4.08 -27.01
N LYS A 9 -11.83 4.57 -27.96
CA LYS A 9 -11.36 3.76 -29.11
C LYS A 9 -10.16 2.87 -28.76
N TYR A 10 -9.24 3.35 -27.91
CA TYR A 10 -7.93 2.71 -27.72
C TYR A 10 -7.69 2.15 -26.31
N ILE A 11 -8.46 2.56 -25.30
CA ILE A 11 -8.28 2.11 -23.92
C ILE A 11 -9.35 1.10 -23.54
N LEU A 12 -8.92 0.01 -22.89
CA LEU A 12 -9.86 -1.02 -22.41
C LEU A 12 -10.95 -0.39 -21.53
N PRO A 13 -12.24 -0.70 -21.73
CA PRO A 13 -13.37 0.03 -21.13
C PRO A 13 -13.62 -0.33 -19.65
N VAL A 14 -12.57 -0.30 -18.83
CA VAL A 14 -12.63 -0.57 -17.38
C VAL A 14 -12.75 0.69 -16.54
N TYR A 15 -12.63 1.87 -17.15
CA TYR A 15 -12.76 3.18 -16.51
C TYR A 15 -13.81 4.05 -17.20
N ASN A 16 -14.44 4.91 -16.40
CA ASN A 16 -15.29 6.00 -16.90
C ASN A 16 -14.69 7.35 -16.46
N PRO A 17 -13.65 7.85 -17.16
CA PRO A 17 -12.97 9.08 -16.78
C PRO A 17 -13.83 10.32 -17.03
N ALA A 18 -13.47 11.43 -16.36
CA ALA A 18 -14.09 12.73 -16.54
C ALA A 18 -14.11 13.17 -18.02
N LYS A 19 -15.00 14.08 -18.35
CA LYS A 19 -15.17 14.58 -19.74
C LYS A 19 -13.99 15.44 -20.23
N PHE A 20 -13.21 16.03 -19.32
CA PHE A 20 -12.02 16.82 -19.64
C PHE A 20 -10.75 15.97 -19.62
N ILE A 21 -9.73 16.40 -20.35
CA ILE A 21 -8.41 15.75 -20.39
C ILE A 21 -7.40 16.64 -19.68
N PRO A 22 -6.83 16.22 -18.54
CA PRO A 22 -5.78 16.96 -17.86
C PRO A 22 -4.53 17.11 -18.74
N LYS A 23 -3.92 18.30 -18.73
CA LYS A 23 -2.68 18.61 -19.46
C LYS A 23 -1.50 18.89 -18.55
N LYS A 24 -1.75 19.55 -17.42
CA LYS A 24 -0.72 19.89 -16.42
C LYS A 24 -1.32 19.92 -15.02
N ALA A 25 -0.45 19.75 -14.02
CA ALA A 25 -0.85 19.87 -12.64
C ALA A 25 0.27 20.52 -11.80
N LYS A 26 -0.08 21.20 -10.69
CA LYS A 26 0.87 21.78 -9.75
C LYS A 26 0.21 21.95 -8.38
N GLY A 27 0.85 21.49 -7.32
CA GLY A 27 0.28 21.51 -5.97
C GLY A 27 -1.05 20.76 -5.93
N SER A 28 -2.13 21.42 -5.50
CA SER A 28 -3.48 20.82 -5.43
C SER A 28 -4.34 21.13 -6.66
N TYR A 29 -3.76 21.60 -7.75
CA TYR A 29 -4.53 22.03 -8.93
C TYR A 29 -4.11 21.26 -10.18
N VAL A 30 -5.12 21.03 -11.04
CA VAL A 30 -4.99 20.40 -12.37
C VAL A 30 -5.58 21.36 -13.40
N TRP A 31 -5.00 21.41 -14.60
CA TRP A 31 -5.51 22.16 -15.75
C TRP A 31 -5.74 21.23 -16.93
N ASP A 32 -6.89 21.40 -17.58
CA ASP A 32 -7.22 20.66 -18.80
C ASP A 32 -6.55 21.24 -20.06
N GLN A 33 -6.86 20.65 -21.20
CA GLN A 33 -6.36 21.08 -22.52
C GLN A 33 -6.81 22.52 -22.88
N ASN A 34 -7.93 23.00 -22.32
CA ASN A 34 -8.49 24.34 -22.53
C ASN A 34 -8.01 25.34 -21.47
N ASN A 35 -7.05 24.94 -20.61
CA ASN A 35 -6.56 25.72 -19.47
C ASN A 35 -7.60 26.00 -18.36
N ASN A 36 -8.73 25.29 -18.34
CA ASN A 36 -9.63 25.34 -17.19
C ASN A 36 -8.94 24.72 -15.97
N LYS A 37 -9.07 25.39 -14.81
CA LYS A 37 -8.41 25.02 -13.56
C LYS A 37 -9.37 24.28 -12.65
N TYR A 38 -8.93 23.15 -12.12
CA TYR A 38 -9.69 22.30 -11.19
C TYR A 38 -8.91 22.11 -9.89
N LEU A 39 -9.62 22.07 -8.76
CA LEU A 39 -9.05 21.67 -7.47
C LEU A 39 -9.11 20.17 -7.34
N ASP A 40 -7.94 19.52 -7.17
CA ASP A 40 -7.83 18.07 -7.04
C ASP A 40 -7.84 17.63 -5.58
N PHE A 41 -9.02 17.27 -5.07
CA PHE A 41 -9.18 16.64 -3.76
C PHE A 41 -8.94 15.12 -3.79
N ALA A 42 -8.97 14.47 -4.97
CA ALA A 42 -8.74 13.04 -5.09
C ALA A 42 -7.26 12.69 -4.96
N SER A 43 -6.37 13.62 -5.34
CA SER A 43 -4.90 13.47 -5.34
C SER A 43 -4.40 12.13 -5.90
N GLY A 44 -5.05 11.62 -6.97
CA GLY A 44 -4.75 10.31 -7.56
C GLY A 44 -5.17 9.13 -6.66
N ILE A 45 -6.24 9.28 -5.89
CA ILE A 45 -6.72 8.34 -4.86
C ILE A 45 -5.65 8.15 -3.77
N ALA A 46 -5.38 9.26 -3.06
CA ALA A 46 -4.41 9.34 -1.97
C ALA A 46 -2.94 9.06 -2.37
N VAL A 47 -2.53 9.48 -3.57
CA VAL A 47 -1.16 9.30 -4.08
C VAL A 47 -0.29 10.54 -3.89
N SER A 48 -0.78 11.73 -4.30
CA SER A 48 0.04 12.95 -4.36
C SER A 48 0.08 13.68 -3.01
N ASN A 49 0.70 13.07 -2.00
CA ASN A 49 0.73 13.59 -0.62
C ASN A 49 1.42 14.96 -0.48
N LEU A 50 2.41 15.23 -1.34
CA LEU A 50 3.13 16.51 -1.40
C LEU A 50 2.57 17.44 -2.50
N GLY A 51 1.47 17.02 -3.17
CA GLY A 51 0.91 17.71 -4.33
C GLY A 51 1.63 17.35 -5.62
N HIS A 52 1.01 17.76 -6.72
CA HIS A 52 1.52 17.54 -8.07
C HIS A 52 2.81 18.32 -8.33
N CYS A 53 3.76 17.70 -9.03
CA CYS A 53 5.01 18.31 -9.48
C CYS A 53 5.74 19.07 -8.36
N HIS A 54 5.85 18.44 -7.19
CA HIS A 54 6.54 19.03 -6.04
C HIS A 54 8.00 19.37 -6.43
N PRO A 55 8.49 20.63 -6.20
CA PRO A 55 9.77 21.09 -6.72
C PRO A 55 10.97 20.21 -6.41
N THR A 56 11.06 19.73 -5.14
CA THR A 56 12.14 18.83 -4.71
C THR A 56 12.10 17.50 -5.48
N LEU A 57 10.90 16.93 -5.68
CA LEU A 57 10.75 15.65 -6.38
C LEU A 57 11.10 15.78 -7.86
N VAL A 58 10.66 16.87 -8.51
CA VAL A 58 11.03 17.17 -9.91
C VAL A 58 12.54 17.34 -10.05
N LYS A 59 13.20 18.10 -9.14
CA LYS A 59 14.64 18.27 -9.12
C LYS A 59 15.36 16.93 -8.96
N THR A 60 14.93 16.10 -8.03
CA THR A 60 15.51 14.77 -7.76
C THR A 60 15.36 13.84 -8.97
N LEU A 61 14.16 13.80 -9.56
CA LEU A 61 13.91 12.99 -10.75
C LEU A 61 14.82 13.42 -11.92
N ASN A 62 14.92 14.73 -12.18
CA ASN A 62 15.79 15.27 -13.24
C ASN A 62 17.27 14.97 -12.99
N ALA A 63 17.73 14.98 -11.75
CA ALA A 63 19.11 14.62 -11.41
C ALA A 63 19.34 13.12 -11.61
N GLN A 64 18.46 12.26 -11.08
CA GLN A 64 18.62 10.81 -11.16
C GLN A 64 18.44 10.28 -12.60
N SER A 65 17.59 10.92 -13.42
CA SER A 65 17.37 10.53 -14.82
C SER A 65 18.61 10.65 -15.70
N LYS A 66 19.61 11.43 -15.30
CA LYS A 66 20.88 11.58 -15.99
C LYS A 66 21.94 10.54 -15.57
N ASN A 67 21.66 9.73 -14.54
CA ASN A 67 22.61 8.76 -13.99
C ASN A 67 22.20 7.32 -14.30
N LEU A 68 21.20 6.80 -13.60
CA LEU A 68 20.83 5.40 -13.66
C LEU A 68 19.32 5.24 -13.50
N TRP A 69 18.67 4.61 -14.49
CA TRP A 69 17.22 4.39 -14.49
C TRP A 69 16.86 3.06 -13.89
N HIS A 70 17.53 2.00 -14.34
CA HIS A 70 17.22 0.63 -13.98
C HIS A 70 18.46 -0.27 -14.08
N LEU A 71 18.52 -1.26 -13.21
CA LEU A 71 19.39 -2.43 -13.33
C LEU A 71 18.74 -3.59 -12.58
N SER A 72 19.15 -4.81 -12.89
CA SER A 72 18.66 -6.01 -12.21
C SER A 72 18.95 -5.97 -10.70
N ASN A 73 18.04 -6.52 -9.90
CA ASN A 73 18.21 -6.68 -8.46
C ASN A 73 19.33 -7.65 -8.03
N VAL A 74 20.05 -8.25 -8.98
CA VAL A 74 21.32 -8.95 -8.70
C VAL A 74 22.46 -7.96 -8.40
N LEU A 75 22.27 -6.69 -8.69
CA LEU A 75 23.17 -5.59 -8.35
C LEU A 75 22.50 -4.65 -7.36
N ALA A 76 23.15 -4.38 -6.24
CA ALA A 76 22.67 -3.37 -5.30
C ALA A 76 22.79 -1.96 -5.91
N ASN A 77 21.81 -1.10 -5.62
CA ASN A 77 21.87 0.30 -6.04
C ASN A 77 21.73 1.24 -4.82
N GLU A 78 22.47 2.34 -4.86
CA GLU A 78 22.55 3.28 -3.76
C GLU A 78 21.20 3.94 -3.39
N PRO A 79 20.37 4.42 -4.36
CA PRO A 79 19.05 4.97 -4.04
C PRO A 79 18.13 4.00 -3.27
N ALA A 80 18.08 2.73 -3.65
CA ALA A 80 17.29 1.73 -2.95
C ALA A 80 17.81 1.47 -1.53
N LEU A 81 19.13 1.38 -1.36
CA LEU A 81 19.74 1.19 -0.03
C LEU A 81 19.49 2.40 0.88
N LYS A 82 19.62 3.62 0.38
CA LYS A 82 19.32 4.85 1.13
C LYS A 82 17.87 4.90 1.58
N LEU A 83 16.93 4.59 0.67
CA LEU A 83 15.51 4.54 0.98
C LEU A 83 15.20 3.46 2.02
N ALA A 84 15.71 2.24 1.83
CA ALA A 84 15.52 1.14 2.78
C ALA A 84 16.02 1.51 4.19
N LYS A 85 17.23 2.06 4.29
CA LYS A 85 17.80 2.52 5.56
C LYS A 85 16.93 3.59 6.22
N LEU A 86 16.44 4.58 5.44
CA LEU A 86 15.59 5.64 5.96
C LEU A 86 14.28 5.08 6.52
N ILE A 87 13.60 4.21 5.79
CA ILE A 87 12.33 3.62 6.21
C ILE A 87 12.52 2.73 7.44
N CYS A 88 13.53 1.84 7.45
CA CYS A 88 13.81 1.00 8.62
C CYS A 88 14.10 1.83 9.88
N ASN A 89 14.83 2.94 9.75
CA ASN A 89 15.12 3.82 10.88
C ASN A 89 13.90 4.61 11.39
N LYS A 90 12.82 4.68 10.62
CA LYS A 90 11.63 5.47 10.95
C LYS A 90 10.41 4.62 11.31
N THR A 91 10.48 3.29 11.15
CA THR A 91 9.35 2.38 11.32
C THR A 91 9.75 1.16 12.16
N PHE A 92 8.83 0.22 12.31
CA PHE A 92 9.09 -1.08 12.95
C PHE A 92 9.95 -2.01 12.09
N ALA A 93 10.09 -1.70 10.79
CA ALA A 93 10.68 -2.62 9.82
C ALA A 93 12.19 -2.78 9.99
N GLU A 94 12.67 -3.99 9.78
CA GLU A 94 14.09 -4.34 9.77
C GLU A 94 14.53 -4.80 8.38
N LYS A 95 13.57 -5.17 7.52
CA LYS A 95 13.79 -5.59 6.13
C LYS A 95 12.70 -5.03 5.23
N ILE A 96 13.08 -4.71 3.99
CA ILE A 96 12.18 -4.19 2.97
C ILE A 96 12.40 -4.97 1.67
N PHE A 97 11.30 -5.24 0.96
CA PHE A 97 11.29 -5.65 -0.43
C PHE A 97 10.51 -4.62 -1.24
N PHE A 98 11.16 -4.02 -2.24
CA PHE A 98 10.53 -3.02 -3.10
C PHE A 98 9.73 -3.67 -4.23
N THR A 99 8.58 -3.06 -4.54
CA THR A 99 7.66 -3.43 -5.62
C THR A 99 7.33 -2.18 -6.45
N ASN A 100 6.44 -2.31 -7.45
CA ASN A 100 6.04 -1.20 -8.31
C ASN A 100 4.64 -0.67 -7.99
N SER A 101 3.89 -1.42 -7.22
CA SER A 101 2.49 -1.12 -6.88
C SER A 101 2.09 -1.68 -5.52
N GLY A 102 0.94 -1.19 -5.00
CA GLY A 102 0.32 -1.75 -3.80
C GLY A 102 -0.15 -3.19 -3.99
N ALA A 103 -0.69 -3.52 -5.17
CA ALA A 103 -1.11 -4.89 -5.48
C ALA A 103 0.05 -5.88 -5.42
N GLU A 104 1.21 -5.52 -5.99
CA GLU A 104 2.42 -6.36 -5.88
C GLU A 104 2.91 -6.47 -4.42
N ALA A 105 2.80 -5.40 -3.63
CA ALA A 105 3.14 -5.44 -2.22
C ALA A 105 2.23 -6.41 -1.45
N VAL A 106 0.92 -6.39 -1.70
CA VAL A 106 -0.03 -7.33 -1.09
C VAL A 106 0.23 -8.77 -1.53
N GLU A 107 0.44 -9.02 -2.83
CA GLU A 107 0.83 -10.34 -3.35
C GLU A 107 2.06 -10.89 -2.63
N GLY A 108 3.11 -10.07 -2.56
CA GLY A 108 4.36 -10.45 -1.89
C GLY A 108 4.18 -10.65 -0.39
N ALA A 109 3.35 -9.85 0.28
CA ALA A 109 3.04 -9.98 1.71
C ALA A 109 2.34 -11.31 2.01
N VAL A 110 1.32 -11.69 1.22
CA VAL A 110 0.63 -12.98 1.36
C VAL A 110 1.57 -14.15 1.09
N LYS A 111 2.40 -14.07 0.04
CA LYS A 111 3.44 -15.08 -0.25
C LYS A 111 4.41 -15.21 0.93
N THR A 112 4.88 -14.11 1.47
CA THR A 112 5.80 -14.09 2.63
C THR A 112 5.14 -14.71 3.86
N ALA A 113 3.89 -14.37 4.15
CA ALA A 113 3.16 -14.92 5.29
C ALA A 113 2.95 -16.44 5.16
N ARG A 114 2.53 -16.93 4.00
CA ARG A 114 2.38 -18.35 3.73
C ARG A 114 3.72 -19.09 3.81
N LYS A 115 4.79 -18.53 3.24
CA LYS A 115 6.13 -19.11 3.31
C LYS A 115 6.62 -19.19 4.75
N TYR A 116 6.44 -18.12 5.53
CA TYR A 116 6.78 -18.10 6.95
C TYR A 116 6.04 -19.19 7.73
N ALA A 117 4.71 -19.31 7.51
CA ALA A 117 3.90 -20.31 8.20
C ALA A 117 4.30 -21.74 7.82
N SER A 118 4.53 -22.02 6.55
CA SER A 118 5.00 -23.31 6.04
C SER A 118 6.37 -23.69 6.60
N THR A 119 7.31 -22.74 6.62
CA THR A 119 8.69 -23.00 7.12
C THR A 119 8.75 -23.25 8.62
N ASN A 120 7.94 -22.54 9.43
CA ASN A 120 8.07 -22.57 10.89
C ASN A 120 7.05 -23.47 11.58
N PHE A 121 5.98 -23.89 10.89
CA PHE A 121 4.91 -24.68 11.49
C PHE A 121 4.49 -25.85 10.61
N SER A 122 3.69 -25.62 9.54
CA SER A 122 3.15 -26.68 8.70
C SER A 122 2.59 -26.11 7.38
N ASN A 123 2.67 -26.89 6.31
CA ASN A 123 2.03 -26.58 5.02
C ASN A 123 0.49 -26.45 5.12
N LYS A 124 -0.13 -27.03 6.16
CA LYS A 124 -1.57 -26.88 6.43
C LYS A 124 -1.92 -25.50 7.01
N LYS A 125 -0.94 -24.76 7.52
CA LYS A 125 -1.09 -23.41 8.05
C LYS A 125 -0.95 -22.39 6.91
N ASN A 126 -1.95 -22.31 6.03
CA ASN A 126 -1.91 -21.53 4.80
C ASN A 126 -3.13 -20.61 4.59
N GLU A 127 -4.09 -20.62 5.52
CA GLU A 127 -5.28 -19.79 5.43
C GLU A 127 -4.92 -18.30 5.68
N ILE A 128 -5.53 -17.43 4.88
CA ILE A 128 -5.46 -15.98 5.04
C ILE A 128 -6.85 -15.46 5.38
N VAL A 129 -6.96 -14.79 6.50
CA VAL A 129 -8.20 -14.10 6.89
C VAL A 129 -8.15 -12.68 6.37
N ALA A 130 -9.20 -12.27 5.66
CA ALA A 130 -9.40 -10.91 5.14
C ALA A 130 -10.82 -10.43 5.48
N PHE A 131 -11.13 -9.18 5.17
CA PHE A 131 -12.38 -8.56 5.58
C PHE A 131 -13.18 -8.06 4.37
N ASN A 132 -14.51 -8.18 4.48
CA ASN A 132 -15.42 -7.72 3.43
C ASN A 132 -15.22 -6.23 3.15
N ASP A 133 -15.50 -5.82 1.93
CA ASP A 133 -15.42 -4.44 1.43
C ASP A 133 -14.02 -3.83 1.51
N ALA A 134 -12.97 -4.67 1.65
CA ALA A 134 -11.58 -4.24 1.57
C ALA A 134 -11.18 -3.91 0.12
N PHE A 135 -10.08 -3.16 -0.03
CA PHE A 135 -9.43 -2.93 -1.32
C PHE A 135 -7.93 -3.16 -1.24
N HIS A 136 -7.50 -4.34 -1.67
CA HIS A 136 -6.09 -4.77 -1.66
C HIS A 136 -5.43 -4.73 -3.05
N GLY A 137 -6.17 -4.33 -4.08
CA GLY A 137 -5.68 -4.26 -5.47
C GLY A 137 -6.55 -5.03 -6.46
N ARG A 138 -6.00 -5.27 -7.67
CA ARG A 138 -6.72 -5.87 -8.79
C ARG A 138 -6.06 -7.14 -9.35
N THR A 139 -5.00 -7.66 -8.75
CA THR A 139 -4.44 -8.98 -9.06
C THR A 139 -5.35 -10.08 -8.52
N MET A 140 -5.17 -11.31 -8.96
CA MET A 140 -6.03 -12.46 -8.58
C MET A 140 -6.09 -12.66 -7.05
N MET A 141 -4.95 -12.61 -6.35
CA MET A 141 -4.94 -12.70 -4.89
C MET A 141 -5.57 -11.48 -4.25
N ALA A 142 -5.27 -10.28 -4.75
CA ALA A 142 -5.83 -9.05 -4.20
C ALA A 142 -7.36 -8.99 -4.31
N ILE A 143 -7.94 -9.38 -5.46
CA ILE A 143 -9.41 -9.42 -5.61
C ILE A 143 -10.05 -10.52 -4.75
N ALA A 144 -9.36 -11.65 -4.53
CA ALA A 144 -9.83 -12.68 -3.62
C ALA A 144 -9.86 -12.21 -2.15
N LEU A 145 -8.93 -11.31 -1.76
CA LEU A 145 -8.89 -10.70 -0.43
C LEU A 145 -9.93 -9.58 -0.23
N ASN A 146 -10.42 -8.95 -1.31
CA ASN A 146 -11.34 -7.80 -1.21
C ASN A 146 -12.73 -8.16 -0.67
N GLY A 147 -13.14 -9.44 -0.69
CA GLY A 147 -14.43 -9.89 -0.18
C GLY A 147 -15.64 -9.37 -0.96
N SER A 148 -15.47 -9.00 -2.22
CA SER A 148 -16.51 -8.43 -3.08
C SER A 148 -16.78 -9.31 -4.29
N LYS A 149 -18.00 -9.85 -4.42
CA LYS A 149 -18.42 -10.63 -5.58
C LYS A 149 -18.26 -9.86 -6.90
N ARG A 150 -18.58 -8.56 -6.90
CA ARG A 150 -18.45 -7.70 -8.08
C ARG A 150 -17.01 -7.66 -8.62
N MET A 151 -16.00 -7.83 -7.76
CA MET A 151 -14.61 -7.80 -8.17
C MET A 151 -14.07 -9.16 -8.62
N THR A 152 -14.75 -10.24 -8.28
CA THR A 152 -14.29 -11.62 -8.57
C THR A 152 -15.11 -12.32 -9.66
N GLU A 153 -16.31 -11.79 -9.98
CA GLU A 153 -17.21 -12.36 -10.98
C GLU A 153 -16.54 -12.49 -12.35
N GLY A 154 -16.57 -13.69 -12.93
CA GLY A 154 -15.98 -14.00 -14.23
C GLY A 154 -14.45 -14.19 -14.23
N PHE A 155 -13.76 -14.03 -13.11
CA PHE A 155 -12.30 -14.16 -13.02
C PHE A 155 -11.82 -15.46 -12.36
N GLY A 156 -12.73 -16.39 -12.03
CA GLY A 156 -12.34 -17.63 -11.35
C GLY A 156 -11.48 -18.59 -12.18
N PRO A 157 -10.86 -19.60 -11.55
CA PRO A 157 -10.91 -19.88 -10.10
C PRO A 157 -10.05 -18.91 -9.26
N MET A 158 -10.55 -18.55 -8.08
CA MET A 158 -9.79 -17.70 -7.16
C MET A 158 -8.72 -18.52 -6.40
N PRO A 159 -7.61 -17.87 -5.98
CA PRO A 159 -6.63 -18.51 -5.11
C PRO A 159 -7.26 -19.06 -3.83
N GLY A 160 -6.98 -20.33 -3.51
CA GLY A 160 -7.55 -20.99 -2.33
C GLY A 160 -6.99 -20.50 -1.00
N GLY A 161 -7.69 -20.90 0.08
CA GLY A 161 -7.27 -20.61 1.45
C GLY A 161 -7.59 -19.20 1.95
N ILE A 162 -8.45 -18.46 1.26
CA ILE A 162 -8.93 -17.14 1.71
C ILE A 162 -10.22 -17.31 2.52
N LYS A 163 -10.27 -16.70 3.71
CA LYS A 163 -11.44 -16.68 4.59
C LYS A 163 -11.87 -15.23 4.78
N GLN A 164 -13.13 -14.95 4.45
CA GLN A 164 -13.72 -13.63 4.59
C GLN A 164 -14.50 -13.48 5.89
N HIS A 165 -14.44 -12.27 6.48
CA HIS A 165 -15.19 -11.92 7.69
C HIS A 165 -15.69 -10.47 7.56
N PRO A 166 -16.86 -10.14 8.13
CA PRO A 166 -17.32 -8.75 8.16
C PRO A 166 -16.35 -7.85 8.93
N PHE A 167 -16.05 -6.67 8.35
CA PHE A 167 -15.19 -5.69 9.01
C PHE A 167 -15.83 -5.13 10.28
N ASN A 168 -15.05 -4.89 11.31
CA ASN A 168 -15.49 -4.37 12.61
C ASN A 168 -16.47 -5.27 13.39
N GLN A 169 -16.69 -6.51 12.98
CA GLN A 169 -17.48 -7.49 13.72
C GLN A 169 -16.55 -8.41 14.53
N VAL A 170 -16.71 -8.43 15.84
CA VAL A 170 -15.90 -9.27 16.75
C VAL A 170 -16.40 -10.71 16.77
N ASP A 171 -17.73 -10.87 16.72
CA ASP A 171 -18.37 -12.19 16.74
C ASP A 171 -17.94 -13.03 15.55
N GLY A 172 -17.54 -14.26 15.80
CA GLY A 172 -17.04 -15.16 14.76
C GLY A 172 -15.53 -15.11 14.50
N LEU A 173 -14.79 -14.06 14.92
CA LEU A 173 -13.35 -13.96 14.73
C LEU A 173 -12.61 -15.19 15.29
N LYS A 174 -12.98 -15.68 16.47
CA LYS A 174 -12.37 -16.87 17.11
C LYS A 174 -12.56 -18.14 16.28
N LYS A 175 -13.62 -18.23 15.48
CA LYS A 175 -13.89 -19.37 14.59
C LYS A 175 -13.02 -19.33 13.35
N ILE A 176 -12.82 -18.12 12.81
CA ILE A 176 -12.12 -17.93 11.52
C ILE A 176 -10.61 -17.79 11.70
N ILE A 177 -10.14 -17.14 12.78
CA ILE A 177 -8.71 -17.05 13.13
C ILE A 177 -8.36 -18.23 14.01
N ASN A 178 -7.74 -19.26 13.44
CA ASN A 178 -7.50 -20.54 14.09
C ASN A 178 -6.07 -21.07 13.77
N LYS A 179 -5.77 -22.30 14.19
CA LYS A 179 -4.45 -22.93 14.04
C LYS A 179 -3.94 -23.02 12.59
N ASN A 180 -4.85 -23.01 11.61
CA ASN A 180 -4.50 -23.07 10.18
C ASN A 180 -4.27 -21.68 9.57
N THR A 181 -4.57 -20.61 10.30
CA THR A 181 -4.39 -19.23 9.82
C THR A 181 -2.91 -18.87 9.77
N ALA A 182 -2.39 -18.60 8.57
CA ALA A 182 -1.04 -18.08 8.36
C ALA A 182 -0.97 -16.58 8.68
N ALA A 183 -1.96 -15.81 8.23
CA ALA A 183 -2.03 -14.38 8.49
C ALA A 183 -3.46 -13.83 8.46
N VAL A 184 -3.62 -12.68 9.11
CA VAL A 184 -4.75 -11.77 8.94
C VAL A 184 -4.27 -10.59 8.11
N VAL A 185 -4.95 -10.27 7.00
CA VAL A 185 -4.70 -9.10 6.16
C VAL A 185 -5.79 -8.06 6.42
N ILE A 186 -5.39 -6.85 6.78
CA ILE A 186 -6.33 -5.81 7.21
C ILE A 186 -5.87 -4.41 6.78
N GLU A 187 -6.82 -3.57 6.34
CA GLU A 187 -6.70 -2.11 6.33
C GLU A 187 -7.16 -1.58 7.70
N LEU A 188 -6.38 -0.72 8.34
CA LEU A 188 -6.81 -0.06 9.59
C LEU A 188 -7.87 1.03 9.33
N ILE A 189 -7.95 1.48 8.08
CA ILE A 189 -8.99 2.35 7.56
C ILE A 189 -9.31 1.85 6.16
N GLN A 190 -10.48 1.23 5.98
CA GLN A 190 -10.94 0.82 4.67
C GLN A 190 -11.30 2.05 3.84
N GLY A 191 -10.42 2.41 2.90
CA GLY A 191 -10.56 3.62 2.10
C GLY A 191 -11.73 3.55 1.10
N GLU A 192 -11.82 2.46 0.35
CA GLU A 192 -12.81 2.29 -0.73
C GLU A 192 -14.22 1.93 -0.21
N ALA A 193 -14.34 1.50 1.04
CA ALA A 193 -15.61 1.22 1.71
C ALA A 193 -16.31 2.49 2.26
N GLY A 194 -15.76 3.68 2.01
CA GLY A 194 -16.30 4.95 2.52
C GLY A 194 -15.53 5.51 3.72
N ILE A 195 -14.22 5.27 3.78
CA ILE A 195 -13.32 5.75 4.85
C ILE A 195 -13.74 5.22 6.22
N VAL A 196 -13.81 3.90 6.33
CA VAL A 196 -14.29 3.22 7.55
C VAL A 196 -13.11 2.85 8.45
N PRO A 197 -12.93 3.50 9.63
CA PRO A 197 -11.86 3.14 10.55
C PRO A 197 -12.17 1.84 11.31
N ALA A 198 -11.12 1.07 11.59
CA ALA A 198 -11.21 -0.10 12.45
C ALA A 198 -11.51 0.29 13.91
N LYS A 199 -12.40 -0.44 14.56
CA LYS A 199 -12.69 -0.24 15.99
C LYS A 199 -11.60 -0.85 16.86
N LYS A 200 -11.20 -0.17 17.94
CA LYS A 200 -10.16 -0.67 18.86
C LYS A 200 -10.45 -2.07 19.40
N VAL A 201 -11.69 -2.35 19.76
CA VAL A 201 -12.10 -3.68 20.27
C VAL A 201 -11.85 -4.77 19.22
N PHE A 202 -12.14 -4.49 17.95
CA PHE A 202 -11.91 -5.39 16.83
C PHE A 202 -10.41 -5.68 16.62
N ILE A 203 -9.59 -4.63 16.59
CA ILE A 203 -8.13 -4.75 16.48
C ILE A 203 -7.53 -5.51 17.67
N ASN A 204 -8.00 -5.25 18.89
CA ASN A 204 -7.50 -5.95 20.08
C ASN A 204 -7.83 -7.45 20.05
N GLU A 205 -9.01 -7.83 19.58
CA GLU A 205 -9.34 -9.25 19.44
C GLU A 205 -8.53 -9.92 18.32
N ILE A 206 -8.29 -9.25 17.20
CA ILE A 206 -7.38 -9.75 16.15
C ILE A 206 -5.97 -9.96 16.72
N LYS A 207 -5.39 -8.97 17.43
CA LYS A 207 -4.06 -9.09 18.09
C LYS A 207 -4.00 -10.33 18.99
N LYS A 208 -5.02 -10.51 19.86
CA LYS A 208 -5.11 -11.62 20.78
C LYS A 208 -5.18 -12.98 20.07
N LEU A 209 -6.05 -13.09 19.06
CA LEU A 209 -6.25 -14.34 18.32
C LEU A 209 -5.05 -14.69 17.43
N CYS A 210 -4.43 -13.71 16.78
CA CYS A 210 -3.20 -13.90 16.00
C CYS A 210 -2.06 -14.39 16.89
N ARG A 211 -1.85 -13.75 18.05
CA ARG A 211 -0.85 -14.19 19.04
C ARG A 211 -1.10 -15.62 19.50
N LYS A 212 -2.35 -15.96 19.86
CA LYS A 212 -2.73 -17.30 20.31
C LYS A 212 -2.47 -18.38 19.28
N ASN A 213 -2.70 -18.07 18.01
CA ASN A 213 -2.61 -19.04 16.92
C ASN A 213 -1.29 -18.96 16.13
N ASN A 214 -0.31 -18.14 16.53
CA ASN A 214 0.91 -17.86 15.77
C ASN A 214 0.61 -17.44 14.32
N ALA A 215 -0.44 -16.66 14.10
CA ALA A 215 -0.78 -16.06 12.83
C ALA A 215 -0.13 -14.68 12.72
N LEU A 216 0.38 -14.32 11.54
CA LEU A 216 0.96 -13.01 11.30
C LEU A 216 -0.13 -11.95 11.13
N ILE A 217 0.20 -10.71 11.47
CA ILE A 217 -0.63 -9.54 11.19
C ILE A 217 0.00 -8.79 10.01
N VAL A 218 -0.72 -8.77 8.90
CA VAL A 218 -0.37 -8.02 7.69
C VAL A 218 -1.27 -6.79 7.63
N ILE A 219 -0.67 -5.60 7.71
CA ILE A 219 -1.43 -4.35 7.60
C ILE A 219 -1.22 -3.76 6.21
N ASP A 220 -2.31 -3.56 5.49
CA ASP A 220 -2.31 -2.84 4.23
C ASP A 220 -2.43 -1.34 4.50
N GLU A 221 -1.31 -0.64 4.37
CA GLU A 221 -1.22 0.81 4.48
C GLU A 221 -0.90 1.48 3.15
N VAL A 222 -1.29 0.85 2.07
CA VAL A 222 -1.13 1.42 0.72
C VAL A 222 -1.86 2.75 0.60
N GLN A 223 -3.04 2.90 1.23
CA GLN A 223 -3.79 4.15 1.21
C GLN A 223 -3.60 4.98 2.49
N SER A 224 -3.62 4.36 3.66
CA SER A 224 -3.57 5.06 4.96
C SER A 224 -2.18 5.49 5.39
N GLY A 225 -1.13 4.95 4.78
CA GLY A 225 0.26 5.21 5.14
C GLY A 225 0.85 6.50 4.58
N VAL A 226 2.15 6.66 4.79
CA VAL A 226 3.00 7.74 4.26
C VAL A 226 2.43 9.14 4.60
N GLY A 227 2.08 9.35 5.87
CA GLY A 227 1.63 10.65 6.41
C GLY A 227 0.15 10.97 6.21
N ARG A 228 -0.64 10.12 5.53
CA ARG A 228 -2.04 10.39 5.17
C ARG A 228 -2.94 10.68 6.39
N THR A 229 -2.69 10.03 7.52
CA THR A 229 -3.50 10.11 8.73
C THR A 229 -2.90 11.02 9.82
N GLY A 230 -1.86 11.80 9.48
CA GLY A 230 -1.10 12.58 10.47
C GLY A 230 -0.10 11.76 11.29
N HIS A 231 0.03 10.48 10.99
CA HIS A 231 1.09 9.58 11.43
C HIS A 231 1.89 9.12 10.23
N LEU A 232 3.15 8.70 10.40
CA LEU A 232 3.91 8.17 9.26
C LEU A 232 3.21 6.96 8.67
N TYR A 233 2.73 6.06 9.54
CA TYR A 233 1.81 4.99 9.21
C TYR A 233 0.68 4.91 10.24
N ALA A 234 -0.52 4.53 9.81
CA ALA A 234 -1.71 4.51 10.66
C ALA A 234 -1.61 3.51 11.82
N TYR A 235 -0.80 2.45 11.70
CA TYR A 235 -0.60 1.47 12.78
C TYR A 235 -0.12 2.12 14.10
N GLU A 236 0.60 3.23 14.02
CA GLU A 236 1.08 3.99 15.18
C GLU A 236 -0.09 4.50 16.04
N LYS A 237 -1.18 4.94 15.39
CA LYS A 237 -2.42 5.41 16.07
C LYS A 237 -3.18 4.27 16.76
N TYR A 238 -3.08 3.04 16.23
CA TYR A 238 -3.84 1.88 16.70
C TYR A 238 -3.09 1.05 17.73
N ASP A 239 -1.87 1.42 18.09
CA ASP A 239 -1.01 0.65 19.00
C ASP A 239 -0.92 -0.84 18.57
N ILE A 240 -0.73 -1.06 17.29
CA ILE A 240 -0.56 -2.39 16.71
C ILE A 240 0.75 -2.45 15.92
N LYS A 241 1.68 -3.31 16.34
CA LYS A 241 2.90 -3.55 15.58
C LYS A 241 2.63 -4.66 14.57
N PRO A 242 2.68 -4.37 13.25
CA PRO A 242 2.52 -5.39 12.23
C PRO A 242 3.72 -6.32 12.16
N ASP A 243 3.50 -7.55 11.67
CA ASP A 243 4.58 -8.45 11.24
C ASP A 243 5.01 -8.11 9.81
N ILE A 244 4.05 -7.73 8.97
CA ILE A 244 4.24 -7.28 7.59
C ILE A 244 3.37 -6.05 7.35
N LEU A 245 3.89 -5.07 6.61
CA LEU A 245 3.14 -3.88 6.18
C LEU A 245 3.32 -3.68 4.68
N CYS A 246 2.21 -3.44 3.97
CA CYS A 246 2.20 -3.07 2.56
C CYS A 246 2.14 -1.55 2.42
N SER A 247 3.05 -0.98 1.63
CA SER A 247 3.12 0.46 1.35
C SER A 247 3.22 0.73 -0.15
N ALA A 248 2.59 1.80 -0.63
CA ALA A 248 2.69 2.29 -2.01
C ALA A 248 2.11 3.71 -2.11
N LYS A 249 1.43 4.06 -3.22
CA LYS A 249 0.72 5.34 -3.43
C LYS A 249 1.55 6.56 -3.00
N GLY A 250 1.25 7.10 -1.81
CA GLY A 250 1.96 8.25 -1.26
C GLY A 250 3.48 8.07 -1.14
N MET A 251 3.96 6.83 -1.11
CA MET A 251 5.38 6.51 -1.12
C MET A 251 6.13 7.08 -2.33
N GLY A 252 5.47 7.10 -3.50
CA GLY A 252 6.05 7.61 -4.75
C GLY A 252 5.60 9.01 -5.13
N ASN A 253 4.53 9.53 -4.50
CA ASN A 253 3.92 10.82 -4.84
C ASN A 253 3.64 10.99 -6.35
N GLY A 254 3.24 9.90 -7.02
CA GLY A 254 2.98 9.85 -8.47
C GLY A 254 3.95 8.96 -9.25
N ILE A 255 5.13 8.65 -8.73
CA ILE A 255 6.04 7.66 -9.32
C ILE A 255 5.63 6.26 -8.85
N PRO A 256 5.48 5.27 -9.75
CA PRO A 256 5.14 3.90 -9.37
C PRO A 256 6.21 3.27 -8.48
N ILE A 257 5.84 3.01 -7.23
CA ILE A 257 6.66 2.29 -6.26
C ILE A 257 5.75 1.73 -5.17
N GLY A 258 6.10 0.57 -4.65
CA GLY A 258 5.55 -0.03 -3.45
C GLY A 258 6.61 -0.74 -2.66
N ALA A 259 6.25 -1.26 -1.49
CA ALA A 259 7.15 -2.03 -0.66
C ALA A 259 6.40 -2.94 0.30
N ILE A 260 7.06 -4.04 0.65
CA ILE A 260 6.75 -4.87 1.81
C ILE A 260 7.77 -4.50 2.89
N LEU A 261 7.28 -4.09 4.05
CA LEU A 261 8.07 -3.82 5.23
C LEU A 261 7.87 -4.98 6.21
N THR A 262 8.93 -5.53 6.77
CA THR A 262 8.80 -6.68 7.68
C THR A 262 9.93 -6.76 8.71
N THR A 263 9.79 -7.69 9.67
CA THR A 263 10.81 -7.96 10.69
C THR A 263 11.83 -8.98 10.20
N ASN A 264 13.00 -9.01 10.84
CA ASN A 264 14.02 -10.06 10.62
C ASN A 264 13.45 -11.47 10.83
N LYS A 265 12.58 -11.62 11.84
CA LYS A 265 11.93 -12.91 12.15
C LYS A 265 11.17 -13.46 10.94
N VAL A 266 10.36 -12.63 10.31
CA VAL A 266 9.54 -13.04 9.15
C VAL A 266 10.42 -13.18 7.90
N ALA A 267 11.34 -12.26 7.69
CA ALA A 267 12.23 -12.23 6.52
C ALA A 267 13.11 -13.48 6.39
N LYS A 268 13.49 -14.12 7.50
CA LYS A 268 14.29 -15.37 7.51
C LYS A 268 13.63 -16.52 6.72
N ALA A 269 12.32 -16.53 6.55
CA ALA A 269 11.62 -17.51 5.73
C ALA A 269 11.79 -17.30 4.23
N MET A 270 12.16 -16.08 3.81
CA MET A 270 12.36 -15.71 2.41
C MET A 270 13.84 -15.89 2.05
N GLN A 271 14.11 -16.86 1.19
CA GLN A 271 15.46 -17.18 0.70
C GLN A 271 15.65 -16.63 -0.72
N VAL A 272 16.89 -16.61 -1.19
CA VAL A 272 17.23 -16.25 -2.58
C VAL A 272 16.39 -17.09 -3.55
N GLY A 273 15.76 -16.42 -4.54
CA GLY A 273 14.88 -17.06 -5.52
C GLY A 273 13.42 -17.25 -5.07
N ALA A 274 13.07 -17.02 -3.79
CA ALA A 274 11.70 -17.23 -3.31
C ALA A 274 10.69 -16.18 -3.85
N HIS A 275 11.18 -14.98 -4.16
CA HIS A 275 10.39 -13.88 -4.72
C HIS A 275 11.29 -12.93 -5.50
N GLY A 276 10.70 -12.15 -6.42
CA GLY A 276 11.44 -11.22 -7.26
C GLY A 276 10.56 -10.15 -7.89
N SER A 277 11.19 -9.11 -8.39
CA SER A 277 10.58 -8.05 -9.19
C SER A 277 11.64 -7.52 -10.17
N THR A 278 11.25 -7.28 -11.43
CA THR A 278 12.15 -6.68 -12.41
C THR A 278 12.44 -5.23 -12.08
N TYR A 279 11.41 -4.42 -11.83
CA TYR A 279 11.52 -2.98 -11.64
C TYR A 279 11.46 -2.52 -10.17
N GLY A 280 11.02 -3.38 -9.26
CA GLY A 280 10.96 -3.05 -7.83
C GLY A 280 12.35 -2.68 -7.30
N GLY A 281 12.47 -1.50 -6.68
CA GLY A 281 13.74 -0.98 -6.18
C GLY A 281 14.56 -0.23 -7.25
N ASN A 282 13.97 0.15 -8.39
CA ASN A 282 14.68 0.91 -9.41
C ASN A 282 15.17 2.27 -8.87
N PRO A 283 16.34 2.74 -9.32
CA PRO A 283 16.96 3.96 -8.81
C PRO A 283 16.13 5.22 -8.98
N LEU A 284 15.35 5.36 -10.07
CA LEU A 284 14.50 6.54 -10.30
C LEU A 284 13.42 6.64 -9.24
N ALA A 285 12.64 5.58 -9.06
CA ALA A 285 11.54 5.58 -8.09
C ALA A 285 12.07 5.68 -6.64
N CYS A 286 13.16 4.99 -6.32
CA CYS A 286 13.74 5.01 -4.97
C CYS A 286 14.31 6.38 -4.61
N SER A 287 14.95 7.11 -5.54
CA SER A 287 15.47 8.44 -5.27
C SER A 287 14.35 9.45 -4.98
N VAL A 288 13.28 9.42 -5.77
CA VAL A 288 12.11 10.27 -5.54
C VAL A 288 11.43 9.92 -4.21
N SER A 289 11.20 8.63 -3.95
CA SER A 289 10.58 8.15 -2.71
C SER A 289 11.41 8.52 -1.47
N TYR A 290 12.74 8.51 -1.57
CA TYR A 290 13.61 8.95 -0.48
C TYR A 290 13.32 10.40 -0.06
N GLU A 291 13.16 11.32 -1.01
CA GLU A 291 12.81 12.71 -0.72
C GLU A 291 11.36 12.84 -0.19
N VAL A 292 10.43 12.01 -0.68
CA VAL A 292 9.08 11.94 -0.10
C VAL A 292 9.15 11.57 1.39
N PHE A 293 9.85 10.51 1.76
CA PHE A 293 9.97 10.08 3.15
C PHE A 293 10.69 11.10 4.03
N LYS A 294 11.71 11.80 3.51
CA LYS A 294 12.37 12.90 4.22
C LYS A 294 11.37 14.01 4.58
N GLU A 295 10.46 14.33 3.68
CA GLU A 295 9.48 15.39 3.91
C GLU A 295 8.34 14.93 4.82
N VAL A 296 7.67 13.81 4.47
CA VAL A 296 6.48 13.35 5.19
C VAL A 296 6.75 12.86 6.60
N SER A 297 7.98 12.41 6.91
CA SER A 297 8.35 11.98 8.26
C SER A 297 8.68 13.12 9.21
N LYS A 298 8.64 14.38 8.76
CA LYS A 298 8.82 15.55 9.65
C LYS A 298 7.60 15.71 10.55
N LYS A 299 7.82 15.93 11.85
CA LYS A 299 6.73 16.22 12.81
C LYS A 299 5.87 17.41 12.37
N SER A 300 6.48 18.44 11.78
CA SER A 300 5.77 19.62 11.26
C SER A 300 4.78 19.25 10.15
N PHE A 301 5.19 18.34 9.23
CA PHE A 301 4.31 17.85 8.17
C PHE A 301 3.13 17.06 8.75
N LEU A 302 3.39 16.06 9.59
CA LEU A 302 2.36 15.23 10.21
C LEU A 302 1.36 16.06 11.04
N ASN A 303 1.87 17.02 11.84
CA ASN A 303 1.03 17.95 12.59
C ASN A 303 0.16 18.84 11.68
N SER A 304 0.66 19.22 10.49
CA SER A 304 -0.13 19.99 9.53
C SER A 304 -1.32 19.21 8.99
N VAL A 305 -1.17 17.90 8.80
CA VAL A 305 -2.26 17.01 8.39
C VAL A 305 -3.34 16.95 9.48
N ILE A 306 -2.94 16.74 10.75
CA ILE A 306 -3.87 16.73 11.89
C ILE A 306 -4.61 18.06 12.03
N LYS A 307 -3.92 19.21 11.83
CA LYS A 307 -4.57 20.53 11.86
C LYS A 307 -5.62 20.68 10.78
N LYS A 308 -5.34 20.20 9.56
CA LYS A 308 -6.28 20.23 8.44
C LYS A 308 -7.49 19.32 8.68
N GLU A 309 -7.29 18.13 9.24
CA GLU A 309 -8.37 17.24 9.66
C GLU A 309 -9.33 17.97 10.63
N LYS A 310 -8.78 18.57 11.69
CA LYS A 310 -9.60 19.33 12.66
C LYS A 310 -10.37 20.48 12.02
N LEU A 311 -9.74 21.21 11.09
CA LEU A 311 -10.38 22.27 10.35
C LEU A 311 -11.56 21.75 9.51
N PHE A 312 -11.37 20.63 8.80
CA PHE A 312 -12.44 20.00 8.01
C PHE A 312 -13.62 19.53 8.86
N LEU A 313 -13.34 19.00 10.04
CA LEU A 313 -14.39 18.53 10.97
C LEU A 313 -15.14 19.65 11.68
N SER A 314 -14.65 20.89 11.62
CA SER A 314 -15.30 22.06 12.22
C SER A 314 -16.30 22.76 11.29
N TYR A 315 -16.40 22.33 10.04
CA TYR A 315 -17.40 22.77 9.05
C TYR A 315 -18.55 21.78 8.90
#